data_a3db9dc97d803609e66e4d66d063d827
#
_entry.id   a3db9dc97d803609e66e4d66d063d827
#
_cell.length_a   1.000
_cell.length_b   1.000
_cell.length_c   1.000
_cell.angle_alpha   90.00
_cell.angle_beta   90.00
_cell.angle_gamma   90.00
#
_symmetry.space_group_name_H-M   'P 1'
#
loop_
_entity.id
_entity.type
_entity.pdbx_description
1 polymer ?
#
loop_
_entity_poly.entity_id
_entity_poly.type
_entity_poly.pdbx_seq_one_letter_code
_entity_poly.pdbx_strand_id
1 'polypeptide(L)'
;MKKIKIEQHFNQSADEVWAIFADVTRCDWVPAIEKITLSGDVRSFDMAGLGEVQERIILLDAAQRKLHYSVIKARSVLEHHLAKIHITEVGEGCYFFWETEIAPDEYAPAIEQGMQSAFAQLQKILA
;
A
#
# COMPACT_ATOMS: atom_id res chain seq x y z
N MET A 1 6.28 -0.79 -18.55
CA MET A 1 5.97 -0.47 -17.13
C MET A 1 4.77 0.45 -17.06
N LYS A 2 3.83 0.14 -16.20
CA LYS A 2 2.65 0.96 -15.92
C LYS A 2 2.76 1.58 -14.54
N LYS A 3 2.11 2.73 -14.37
CA LYS A 3 1.95 3.39 -13.06
C LYS A 3 0.47 3.55 -12.78
N ILE A 4 0.03 3.05 -11.62
CA ILE A 4 -1.34 3.20 -11.15
C ILE A 4 -1.31 4.13 -9.94
N LYS A 5 -2.18 5.13 -9.94
CA LYS A 5 -2.16 6.20 -8.95
C LYS A 5 -3.54 6.42 -8.35
N ILE A 6 -3.59 6.57 -7.03
CA ILE A 6 -4.77 7.02 -6.30
C ILE A 6 -4.36 8.26 -5.50
N GLU A 7 -5.12 9.32 -5.64
CA GLU A 7 -4.90 10.58 -4.93
C GLU A 7 -6.21 11.03 -4.31
N GLN A 8 -6.16 11.48 -3.06
CA GLN A 8 -7.36 11.90 -2.33
C GLN A 8 -7.02 12.87 -1.22
N HIS A 9 -7.83 13.91 -1.09
CA HIS A 9 -7.82 14.76 0.09
C HIS A 9 -8.69 14.12 1.18
N PHE A 10 -8.17 14.03 2.41
CA PHE A 10 -8.92 13.60 3.57
C PHE A 10 -9.04 14.75 4.56
N ASN A 11 -10.19 14.81 5.28
CA ASN A 11 -10.39 15.79 6.33
C ASN A 11 -9.66 15.44 7.63
N GLN A 12 -9.32 14.15 7.82
CA GLN A 12 -8.53 13.69 8.96
C GLN A 12 -7.11 14.25 8.86
N SER A 13 -6.45 14.39 10.01
CA SER A 13 -5.09 14.90 10.07
C SER A 13 -4.11 13.94 9.37
N ALA A 14 -2.98 14.48 8.92
CA ALA A 14 -1.92 13.68 8.33
C ALA A 14 -1.43 12.58 9.27
N ASP A 15 -1.34 12.86 10.58
CA ASP A 15 -0.91 11.87 11.56
C ASP A 15 -1.94 10.76 11.75
N GLU A 16 -3.23 11.07 11.73
CA GLU A 16 -4.28 10.05 11.83
C GLU A 16 -4.23 9.09 10.64
N VAL A 17 -4.08 9.63 9.43
CA VAL A 17 -3.99 8.80 8.21
C VAL A 17 -2.68 8.02 8.18
N TRP A 18 -1.57 8.67 8.51
CA TRP A 18 -0.26 8.01 8.55
C TRP A 18 -0.21 6.83 9.53
N ALA A 19 -0.90 6.91 10.67
CA ALA A 19 -0.93 5.84 11.66
C ALA A 19 -1.38 4.50 11.08
N ILE A 20 -2.20 4.52 10.04
CA ILE A 20 -2.67 3.30 9.37
C ILE A 20 -1.52 2.57 8.67
N PHE A 21 -0.56 3.31 8.11
CA PHE A 21 0.55 2.77 7.30
C PHE A 21 1.85 2.63 8.07
N ALA A 22 2.02 3.39 9.16
CA ALA A 22 3.23 3.37 9.97
C ALA A 22 3.49 1.99 10.59
N ASP A 23 2.45 1.27 10.96
CA ASP A 23 2.54 -0.13 11.35
C ASP A 23 2.40 -0.98 10.08
N VAL A 24 3.53 -1.44 9.57
CA VAL A 24 3.58 -2.20 8.30
C VAL A 24 2.95 -3.59 8.40
N THR A 25 2.57 -4.04 9.60
CA THR A 25 1.83 -5.30 9.81
C THR A 25 0.32 -5.09 9.88
N ARG A 26 -0.14 -3.85 9.90
CA ARG A 26 -1.56 -3.55 9.91
C ARG A 26 -2.18 -3.86 8.55
N CYS A 27 -3.24 -4.66 8.52
CA CYS A 27 -3.86 -5.10 7.27
C CYS A 27 -5.39 -4.98 7.25
N ASP A 28 -6.00 -4.31 8.23
CA ASP A 28 -7.45 -4.12 8.28
C ASP A 28 -7.97 -3.22 7.13
N TRP A 29 -7.08 -2.49 6.47
CA TRP A 29 -7.40 -1.69 5.29
C TRP A 29 -7.24 -2.44 3.97
N VAL A 30 -6.77 -3.70 4.00
CA VAL A 30 -6.61 -4.55 2.80
C VAL A 30 -7.50 -5.80 2.95
N PRO A 31 -8.71 -5.81 2.35
CA PRO A 31 -9.67 -6.89 2.58
C PRO A 31 -9.17 -8.29 2.23
N ALA A 32 -8.23 -8.40 1.28
CA ALA A 32 -7.71 -9.69 0.82
C ALA A 32 -6.67 -10.31 1.78
N ILE A 33 -6.25 -9.58 2.82
CA ILE A 33 -5.20 -10.02 3.76
C ILE A 33 -5.78 -10.08 5.16
N GLU A 34 -5.63 -11.25 5.84
CA GLU A 34 -6.08 -11.43 7.22
C GLU A 34 -4.99 -11.16 8.24
N LYS A 35 -3.72 -11.45 7.89
CA LYS A 35 -2.60 -11.36 8.80
C LYS A 35 -1.30 -11.09 8.05
N ILE A 36 -0.47 -10.23 8.62
CA ILE A 36 0.89 -9.97 8.12
C ILE A 36 1.89 -10.35 9.20
N THR A 37 2.95 -11.07 8.81
CA THR A 37 4.11 -11.33 9.67
C THR A 37 5.30 -10.55 9.13
N LEU A 38 6.14 -10.04 10.04
CA LEU A 38 7.31 -9.22 9.70
C LEU A 38 8.57 -9.93 10.17
N SER A 39 9.55 -10.05 9.29
CA SER A 39 10.89 -10.54 9.59
C SER A 39 11.90 -9.58 8.97
N GLY A 40 12.60 -8.82 9.82
CA GLY A 40 13.47 -7.75 9.34
C GLY A 40 12.67 -6.70 8.56
N ASP A 41 13.06 -6.46 7.32
CA ASP A 41 12.37 -5.53 6.41
C ASP A 41 11.41 -6.22 5.44
N VAL A 42 11.13 -7.52 5.65
CA VAL A 42 10.24 -8.31 4.77
C VAL A 42 8.96 -8.65 5.51
N ARG A 43 7.83 -8.24 4.94
CA ARG A 43 6.51 -8.66 5.43
C ARG A 43 5.95 -9.76 4.53
N SER A 44 5.34 -10.76 5.15
CA SER A 44 4.81 -11.94 4.46
C SER A 44 3.34 -12.11 4.81
N PHE A 45 2.53 -12.48 3.83
CA PHE A 45 1.10 -12.70 4.02
C PHE A 45 0.54 -13.60 2.93
N ASP A 46 -0.59 -14.21 3.23
CA ASP A 46 -1.39 -14.91 2.23
C ASP A 46 -2.47 -13.96 1.72
N MET A 47 -2.54 -13.83 0.41
CA MET A 47 -3.53 -12.98 -0.22
C MET A 47 -4.63 -13.84 -0.84
N ALA A 48 -5.87 -13.56 -0.49
CA ALA A 48 -7.02 -14.34 -0.98
C ALA A 48 -7.01 -14.42 -2.51
N GLY A 49 -7.04 -15.65 -3.03
CA GLY A 49 -7.02 -15.92 -4.47
C GLY A 49 -5.64 -15.90 -5.12
N LEU A 50 -4.58 -15.43 -4.43
CA LEU A 50 -3.24 -15.29 -4.99
C LEU A 50 -2.17 -16.13 -4.27
N GLY A 51 -2.41 -16.54 -3.01
CA GLY A 51 -1.43 -17.29 -2.23
C GLY A 51 -0.42 -16.39 -1.54
N GLU A 52 0.75 -16.94 -1.23
CA GLU A 52 1.79 -16.24 -0.48
C GLU A 52 2.41 -15.09 -1.27
N VAL A 53 2.53 -13.95 -0.60
CA VAL A 53 3.19 -12.75 -1.11
C VAL A 53 4.18 -12.27 -0.08
N GLN A 54 5.38 -11.87 -0.51
CA GLN A 54 6.37 -11.21 0.33
C GLN A 54 6.71 -9.84 -0.25
N GLU A 55 6.77 -8.86 0.62
CA GLU A 55 7.12 -7.48 0.26
C GLU A 55 8.28 -7.00 1.12
N ARG A 56 9.23 -6.36 0.49
CA ARG A 56 10.31 -5.67 1.20
C ARG A 56 9.93 -4.23 1.46
N ILE A 57 10.12 -3.78 2.68
CA ILE A 57 9.95 -2.37 3.04
C ILE A 57 11.21 -1.63 2.59
N ILE A 58 11.08 -0.78 1.58
CA ILE A 58 12.20 -0.04 0.98
C ILE A 58 12.47 1.25 1.76
N LEU A 59 11.41 1.92 2.20
CA LEU A 59 11.49 3.16 2.95
C LEU A 59 10.32 3.25 3.92
N LEU A 60 10.61 3.52 5.18
CA LEU A 60 9.61 3.85 6.19
C LEU A 60 10.10 5.10 6.92
N ASP A 61 9.56 6.26 6.56
CA ASP A 61 9.98 7.56 7.07
C ASP A 61 8.80 8.24 7.75
N ALA A 62 8.76 8.14 9.07
CA ALA A 62 7.68 8.72 9.86
C ALA A 62 7.69 10.26 9.85
N ALA A 63 8.87 10.87 9.74
CA ALA A 63 8.98 12.34 9.73
C ALA A 63 8.37 12.93 8.45
N GLN A 64 8.56 12.26 7.32
CA GLN A 64 8.01 12.68 6.02
C GLN A 64 6.72 11.97 5.66
N ARG A 65 6.28 11.00 6.46
CA ARG A 65 5.08 10.17 6.21
C ARG A 65 5.12 9.50 4.85
N LYS A 66 6.21 8.73 4.63
CA LYS A 66 6.45 7.99 3.39
C LYS A 66 6.67 6.51 3.67
N LEU A 67 5.98 5.67 2.91
CA LEU A 67 6.19 4.23 2.91
C LEU A 67 6.38 3.76 1.48
N HIS A 68 7.54 3.16 1.20
CA HIS A 68 7.81 2.51 -0.09
C HIS A 68 8.01 1.03 0.14
N TYR A 69 7.44 0.20 -0.72
CA TYR A 69 7.58 -1.25 -0.64
C TYR A 69 7.57 -1.89 -2.02
N SER A 70 8.12 -3.10 -2.10
CA SER A 70 8.22 -3.84 -3.36
C SER A 70 7.93 -5.31 -3.12
N VAL A 71 7.12 -5.91 -3.98
CA VAL A 71 6.90 -7.36 -4.00
C VAL A 71 8.20 -8.05 -4.42
N ILE A 72 8.69 -8.95 -3.56
CA ILE A 72 9.91 -9.74 -3.83
C ILE A 72 9.59 -11.22 -4.08
N LYS A 73 8.39 -11.68 -3.71
CA LYS A 73 7.92 -13.04 -3.96
C LYS A 73 6.42 -13.04 -4.15
N ALA A 74 5.96 -13.68 -5.22
CA ALA A 74 4.55 -13.89 -5.53
C ALA A 74 4.43 -15.06 -6.47
N ARG A 75 3.19 -15.53 -6.71
CA ARG A 75 2.92 -16.59 -7.68
C ARG A 75 3.37 -16.18 -9.08
N SER A 76 3.12 -14.94 -9.45
CA SER A 76 3.57 -14.38 -10.73
C SER A 76 4.97 -13.80 -10.59
N VAL A 77 5.79 -13.97 -11.63
CA VAL A 77 7.12 -13.36 -11.68
C VAL A 77 6.97 -11.94 -12.22
N LEU A 78 7.30 -10.97 -11.39
CA LEU A 78 7.23 -9.55 -11.75
C LEU A 78 8.62 -9.07 -12.16
N GLU A 79 8.68 -8.31 -13.25
CA GLU A 79 9.92 -7.68 -13.70
C GLU A 79 10.24 -6.45 -12.85
N HIS A 80 9.21 -5.73 -12.41
CA HIS A 80 9.35 -4.55 -11.58
C HIS A 80 8.08 -4.34 -10.75
N HIS A 81 8.24 -4.02 -9.48
CA HIS A 81 7.16 -3.59 -8.60
C HIS A 81 7.71 -2.61 -7.58
N LEU A 82 7.12 -1.43 -7.51
CA LEU A 82 7.43 -0.45 -6.47
C LEU A 82 6.17 0.33 -6.14
N ALA A 83 5.75 0.27 -4.87
CA ALA A 83 4.61 1.03 -4.38
C ALA A 83 5.08 2.11 -3.43
N LYS A 84 4.45 3.28 -3.51
CA LYS A 84 4.77 4.46 -2.71
C LYS A 84 3.51 5.03 -2.12
N ILE A 85 3.51 5.25 -0.80
CA ILE A 85 2.45 5.96 -0.09
C ILE A 85 3.08 7.20 0.54
N HIS A 86 2.51 8.37 0.25
CA HIS A 86 2.94 9.65 0.82
C HIS A 86 1.73 10.38 1.38
N ILE A 87 1.87 10.95 2.57
CA ILE A 87 0.82 11.72 3.21
C ILE A 87 1.39 13.09 3.55
N THR A 88 0.74 14.15 3.04
CA THR A 88 1.18 15.53 3.19
C THR A 88 0.12 16.32 3.94
N GLU A 89 0.51 17.14 4.89
CA GLU A 89 -0.41 18.04 5.58
C GLU A 89 -0.96 19.09 4.62
N VAL A 90 -2.28 19.31 4.68
CA VAL A 90 -2.97 20.36 3.94
C VAL A 90 -4.00 20.98 4.90
N GLY A 91 -3.67 22.12 5.50
CA GLY A 91 -4.48 22.72 6.54
C GLY A 91 -4.61 21.76 7.72
N GLU A 92 -5.84 21.48 8.15
CA GLU A 92 -6.13 20.53 9.24
C GLU A 92 -6.27 19.10 8.75
N GLY A 93 -6.41 18.91 7.43
CA GLY A 93 -6.50 17.61 6.77
C GLY A 93 -5.19 17.19 6.15
N CYS A 94 -5.29 16.32 5.14
CA CYS A 94 -4.11 15.85 4.45
C CYS A 94 -4.42 15.46 3.00
N TYR A 95 -3.34 15.33 2.24
CA TYR A 95 -3.37 14.80 0.88
C TYR A 95 -2.72 13.44 0.87
N PHE A 96 -3.46 12.43 0.41
CA PHE A 96 -3.02 11.05 0.31
C PHE A 96 -2.62 10.75 -1.13
N PHE A 97 -1.41 10.22 -1.32
CA PHE A 97 -0.86 9.81 -2.60
C PHE A 97 -0.42 8.36 -2.50
N TRP A 98 -0.92 7.53 -3.43
CA TRP A 98 -0.53 6.12 -3.52
C TRP A 98 -0.27 5.77 -4.98
N GLU A 99 0.95 5.37 -5.29
CA GLU A 99 1.35 5.01 -6.64
C GLU A 99 2.03 3.65 -6.64
N THR A 100 1.66 2.80 -7.60
CA THR A 100 2.34 1.52 -7.84
C THR A 100 2.88 1.48 -9.26
N GLU A 101 4.17 1.19 -9.36
CA GLU A 101 4.86 0.90 -10.63
C GLU A 101 4.88 -0.61 -10.81
N ILE A 102 4.49 -1.10 -11.98
CA ILE A 102 4.37 -2.52 -12.27
C ILE A 102 4.83 -2.86 -13.68
N ALA A 103 5.60 -3.93 -13.82
CA ALA A 103 5.96 -4.56 -15.08
C ALA A 103 5.99 -6.08 -14.89
N PRO A 104 5.57 -6.87 -15.88
CA PRO A 104 5.03 -6.45 -17.18
C PRO A 104 3.65 -5.79 -17.05
N ASP A 105 3.28 -5.05 -18.09
CA ASP A 105 2.04 -4.26 -18.12
C ASP A 105 0.77 -5.09 -17.94
N GLU A 106 0.81 -6.36 -18.27
CA GLU A 106 -0.35 -7.27 -18.17
C GLU A 106 -0.90 -7.40 -16.74
N TYR A 107 -0.08 -7.13 -15.72
CA TYR A 107 -0.49 -7.20 -14.33
C TYR A 107 -1.12 -5.89 -13.81
N ALA A 108 -1.08 -4.82 -14.59
CA ALA A 108 -1.61 -3.53 -14.17
C ALA A 108 -3.11 -3.56 -13.81
N PRO A 109 -4.00 -4.22 -14.59
CA PRO A 109 -5.42 -4.28 -14.22
C PRO A 109 -5.67 -4.93 -12.86
N ALA A 110 -4.95 -6.00 -12.53
CA ALA A 110 -5.09 -6.69 -11.23
C ALA A 110 -4.60 -5.80 -10.09
N ILE A 111 -3.49 -5.10 -10.27
CA ILE A 111 -2.96 -4.16 -9.29
C ILE A 111 -3.95 -3.01 -9.05
N GLU A 112 -4.49 -2.45 -10.13
CA GLU A 112 -5.48 -1.37 -10.02
C GLU A 112 -6.72 -1.81 -9.26
N GLN A 113 -7.24 -2.98 -9.55
CA GLN A 113 -8.41 -3.52 -8.85
C GLN A 113 -8.12 -3.72 -7.36
N GLY A 114 -6.96 -4.25 -7.02
CA GLY A 114 -6.54 -4.44 -5.63
C GLY A 114 -6.39 -3.12 -4.89
N MET A 115 -5.80 -2.12 -5.54
CA MET A 115 -5.66 -0.78 -4.96
C MET A 115 -7.03 -0.11 -4.74
N GLN A 116 -7.95 -0.20 -5.68
CA GLN A 116 -9.29 0.36 -5.55
C GLN A 116 -10.06 -0.30 -4.40
N SER A 117 -9.96 -1.62 -4.27
CA SER A 117 -10.59 -2.37 -3.19
C SER A 117 -10.06 -1.96 -1.83
N ALA A 118 -8.75 -1.85 -1.69
CA ALA A 118 -8.10 -1.40 -0.46
C ALA A 118 -8.45 0.06 -0.15
N PHE A 119 -8.47 0.92 -1.16
CA PHE A 119 -8.83 2.33 -0.98
C PHE A 119 -10.27 2.50 -0.49
N ALA A 120 -11.21 1.72 -1.01
CA ALA A 120 -12.60 1.74 -0.55
C ALA A 120 -12.69 1.36 0.94
N GLN A 121 -11.90 0.36 1.38
CA GLN A 121 -11.85 -0.04 2.78
C GLN A 121 -11.19 1.05 3.65
N LEU A 122 -10.13 1.67 3.15
CA LEU A 122 -9.47 2.78 3.83
C LEU A 122 -10.45 3.93 4.10
N GLN A 123 -11.27 4.27 3.11
CA GLN A 123 -12.29 5.31 3.26
C GLN A 123 -13.31 4.96 4.35
N LYS A 124 -13.68 3.68 4.49
CA LYS A 124 -14.58 3.22 5.55
C LYS A 124 -13.94 3.36 6.93
N ILE A 125 -12.67 3.03 7.06
CA ILE A 125 -11.91 3.15 8.32
C ILE A 125 -11.84 4.61 8.75
N LEU A 126 -11.66 5.52 7.79
CA LEU A 126 -11.52 6.95 8.05
C LEU A 126 -12.85 7.72 8.12
N ALA A 127 -13.95 7.05 7.83
CA ALA A 127 -15.27 7.68 7.85
C ALA A 127 -15.74 8.05 9.27
#